data_ec04a8eff0754f4f4676a3c3f24fa06c
#
_entry.id   ec04a8eff0754f4f4676a3c3f24fa06c
#
_cell.length_a   1.000
_cell.length_b   1.000
_cell.length_c   1.000
_cell.angle_alpha   90.00
_cell.angle_beta   90.00
_cell.angle_gamma   90.00
#
_symmetry.space_group_name_H-M   'P 1'
#
loop_
_entity.id
_entity.type
_entity.pdbx_description
1 polymer ?
#
loop_
_entity_poly.entity_id
_entity_poly.type
_entity_poly.pdbx_seq_one_letter_code
_entity_poly.pdbx_strand_id
1 'polypeptide(L)'
;MLLEGTSRADHDAEAAVFGRLESQGEVRAIFYLTPRRRLGLTPLSVEQINTLAAHLADLGHSPANVIADHDTASTFAESWQQHTGAASVLFWRTHLYRLGTLTPPQPRPEGQGRLTGGKDRNQIVRWCREFCIDVGEQHSIDLIDADSWEDSRFGDRYFTFWETPEGTPVSMAASTSVVGGMVRVDPVYTPAHLRGRGYAGAVSVEASRATQAAGAIRATGRPRTSRRCSCSPWRASPGRSVLCRPR
;
A
#
# COMPACT_ATOMS: atom_id res chain seq x y z
N MET A 1 -23.58 -13.08 -12.17
CA MET A 1 -23.62 -11.97 -13.13
C MET A 1 -22.52 -11.01 -12.78
N LEU A 2 -21.69 -10.68 -13.72
CA LEU A 2 -20.57 -9.72 -13.57
C LEU A 2 -21.10 -8.34 -13.96
N LEU A 3 -20.92 -7.34 -13.11
CA LEU A 3 -21.32 -5.96 -13.39
C LEU A 3 -20.08 -5.08 -13.31
N GLU A 4 -19.80 -4.36 -14.38
CA GLU A 4 -18.71 -3.39 -14.48
C GLU A 4 -19.25 -1.97 -14.45
N GLY A 5 -18.54 -1.09 -13.78
CA GLY A 5 -18.77 0.35 -13.76
C GLY A 5 -17.46 1.09 -13.99
N THR A 6 -17.51 2.14 -14.79
CA THR A 6 -16.35 3.02 -15.01
C THR A 6 -16.49 4.28 -14.16
N SER A 7 -15.43 4.64 -13.45
CA SER A 7 -15.32 5.96 -12.81
C SER A 7 -14.68 6.93 -13.81
N ARG A 8 -15.38 7.99 -14.18
CA ARG A 8 -14.83 9.10 -14.98
C ARG A 8 -13.95 9.97 -14.11
N ALA A 9 -12.64 9.92 -14.36
CA ALA A 9 -11.75 11.01 -14.01
C ALA A 9 -11.39 11.77 -15.30
N ASP A 10 -11.31 13.08 -15.21
CA ASP A 10 -11.17 14.00 -16.35
C ASP A 10 -10.03 13.65 -17.32
N HIS A 11 -10.35 13.87 -18.61
CA HIS A 11 -9.52 13.98 -19.82
C HIS A 11 -8.26 13.10 -19.97
N ASP A 12 -8.32 12.21 -20.97
CA ASP A 12 -7.23 11.45 -21.61
C ASP A 12 -6.49 10.36 -20.78
N ALA A 13 -6.84 10.09 -19.54
CA ALA A 13 -6.38 8.90 -18.84
C ALA A 13 -7.39 7.75 -19.03
N GLU A 14 -6.93 6.61 -19.49
CA GLU A 14 -7.68 5.35 -19.48
C GLU A 14 -8.38 5.18 -18.13
N ALA A 15 -9.71 5.09 -18.10
CA ALA A 15 -10.47 5.05 -16.85
C ALA A 15 -10.22 3.76 -16.07
N ALA A 16 -10.19 3.83 -14.75
CA ALA A 16 -10.15 2.62 -13.93
C ALA A 16 -11.45 1.84 -14.06
N VAL A 17 -11.35 0.53 -14.25
CA VAL A 17 -12.50 -0.39 -14.29
C VAL A 17 -12.72 -0.94 -12.90
N PHE A 18 -13.95 -0.84 -12.41
CA PHE A 18 -14.39 -1.47 -11.18
C PHE A 18 -15.47 -2.49 -11.50
N GLY A 19 -15.35 -3.67 -10.93
CA GLY A 19 -16.34 -4.71 -11.12
C GLY A 19 -16.64 -5.44 -9.82
N ARG A 20 -17.76 -6.15 -9.83
CA ARG A 20 -18.20 -6.99 -8.73
C ARG A 20 -18.72 -8.32 -9.24
N LEU A 21 -18.48 -9.37 -8.49
CA LEU A 21 -19.07 -10.67 -8.70
C LEU A 21 -20.27 -10.81 -7.77
N GLU A 22 -21.41 -11.11 -8.35
CA GLU A 22 -22.65 -11.32 -7.62
C GLU A 22 -23.09 -12.78 -7.75
N SER A 23 -23.61 -13.34 -6.67
CA SER A 23 -24.28 -14.61 -6.63
C SER A 23 -25.52 -14.50 -5.76
N GLN A 24 -26.67 -14.90 -6.30
CA GLN A 24 -27.96 -14.83 -5.61
C GLN A 24 -28.33 -13.42 -5.07
N GLY A 25 -27.95 -12.37 -5.83
CA GLY A 25 -28.20 -10.97 -5.43
C GLY A 25 -27.24 -10.40 -4.38
N GLU A 26 -26.27 -11.18 -3.93
CA GLU A 26 -25.25 -10.72 -2.99
C GLU A 26 -23.91 -10.49 -3.68
N VAL A 27 -23.25 -9.38 -3.35
CA VAL A 27 -21.87 -9.10 -3.78
C VAL A 27 -20.93 -10.04 -3.03
N ARG A 28 -20.31 -10.95 -3.78
CA ARG A 28 -19.37 -11.95 -3.25
C ARG A 28 -17.92 -11.47 -3.30
N ALA A 29 -17.58 -10.68 -4.31
CA ALA A 29 -16.25 -10.14 -4.48
C ALA A 29 -16.28 -8.84 -5.29
N ILE A 30 -15.22 -8.07 -5.14
CA ILE A 30 -14.96 -6.89 -5.96
C ILE A 30 -13.58 -6.98 -6.58
N PHE A 31 -13.44 -6.36 -7.74
CA PHE A 31 -12.13 -6.17 -8.36
C PHE A 31 -12.02 -4.75 -8.92
N TYR A 32 -10.79 -4.33 -9.15
CA TYR A 32 -10.49 -3.09 -9.88
C TYR A 32 -9.29 -3.30 -10.80
N LEU A 33 -9.36 -2.70 -11.97
CA LEU A 33 -8.25 -2.62 -12.91
C LEU A 33 -7.90 -1.14 -13.11
N THR A 34 -6.69 -0.77 -12.71
CA THR A 34 -6.22 0.61 -12.86
C THR A 34 -5.79 0.90 -14.30
N PRO A 35 -5.69 2.18 -14.74
CA PRO A 35 -5.12 2.56 -16.03
C PRO A 35 -3.72 1.98 -16.28
N ARG A 36 -2.92 1.79 -15.23
CA ARG A 36 -1.63 1.11 -15.30
C ARG A 36 -1.74 -0.41 -15.30
N ARG A 37 -2.92 -0.93 -15.63
CA ARG A 37 -3.21 -2.36 -15.77
C ARG A 37 -2.90 -3.19 -14.51
N ARG A 38 -3.04 -2.58 -13.33
CA ARG A 38 -2.93 -3.28 -12.05
C ARG A 38 -4.31 -3.80 -11.66
N LEU A 39 -4.45 -5.11 -11.56
CA LEU A 39 -5.67 -5.78 -11.12
C LEU A 39 -5.61 -6.00 -9.60
N GLY A 40 -6.55 -5.43 -8.87
CA GLY A 40 -6.75 -5.71 -7.44
C GLY A 40 -7.96 -6.61 -7.26
N LEU A 41 -7.83 -7.67 -6.46
CA LEU A 41 -8.87 -8.65 -6.18
C LEU A 41 -9.10 -8.79 -4.68
N THR A 42 -10.36 -8.90 -4.27
CA THR A 42 -10.71 -9.47 -2.96
C THR A 42 -10.58 -11.00 -3.01
N PRO A 43 -10.59 -11.72 -1.87
CA PRO A 43 -10.55 -13.18 -1.88
C PRO A 43 -11.65 -13.78 -2.76
N LEU A 44 -11.28 -14.75 -3.59
CA LEU A 44 -12.13 -15.41 -4.57
C LEU A 44 -11.99 -16.92 -4.47
N SER A 45 -13.09 -17.66 -4.77
CA SER A 45 -13.03 -19.10 -5.01
C SER A 45 -12.37 -19.40 -6.36
N VAL A 46 -11.87 -20.63 -6.53
CA VAL A 46 -11.28 -21.10 -7.81
C VAL A 46 -12.24 -20.89 -8.98
N GLU A 47 -13.52 -21.20 -8.81
CA GLU A 47 -14.56 -21.02 -9.82
C GLU A 47 -14.73 -19.55 -10.20
N GLN A 48 -14.80 -18.66 -9.21
CA GLN A 48 -14.90 -17.22 -9.42
C GLN A 48 -13.67 -16.66 -10.14
N ILE A 49 -12.48 -17.15 -9.78
CA ILE A 49 -11.22 -16.76 -10.41
C ILE A 49 -11.23 -17.16 -11.90
N ASN A 50 -11.62 -18.41 -12.22
CA ASN A 50 -11.69 -18.87 -13.60
C ASN A 50 -12.68 -18.06 -14.42
N THR A 51 -13.86 -17.76 -13.86
CA THR A 51 -14.86 -16.92 -14.50
C THR A 51 -14.33 -15.51 -14.77
N LEU A 52 -13.66 -14.90 -13.79
CA LEU A 52 -13.09 -13.55 -13.92
C LEU A 52 -11.95 -13.53 -14.95
N ALA A 53 -11.05 -14.50 -14.91
CA ALA A 53 -9.92 -14.58 -15.84
C ALA A 53 -10.40 -14.71 -17.29
N ALA A 54 -11.36 -15.62 -17.55
CA ALA A 54 -11.97 -15.79 -18.86
C ALA A 54 -12.65 -14.49 -19.33
N HIS A 55 -13.45 -13.87 -18.46
CA HIS A 55 -14.17 -12.62 -18.79
C HIS A 55 -13.22 -11.47 -19.13
N LEU A 56 -12.16 -11.26 -18.33
CA LEU A 56 -11.18 -10.23 -18.62
C LEU A 56 -10.41 -10.48 -19.92
N ALA A 57 -10.12 -11.77 -20.23
CA ALA A 57 -9.49 -12.15 -21.49
C ALA A 57 -10.41 -11.87 -22.69
N ASP A 58 -11.69 -12.25 -22.59
CA ASP A 58 -12.69 -12.04 -23.63
C ASP A 58 -12.93 -10.55 -23.93
N LEU A 59 -12.86 -9.70 -22.92
CA LEU A 59 -12.93 -8.24 -23.07
C LEU A 59 -11.64 -7.60 -23.58
N GLY A 60 -10.58 -8.38 -23.80
CA GLY A 60 -9.28 -7.87 -24.23
C GLY A 60 -8.49 -7.12 -23.14
N HIS A 61 -8.94 -7.20 -21.89
CA HIS A 61 -8.15 -6.65 -20.78
C HIS A 61 -6.89 -7.49 -20.55
N SER A 62 -5.78 -6.84 -20.35
CA SER A 62 -4.48 -7.49 -20.15
C SER A 62 -3.78 -6.94 -18.90
N PRO A 63 -4.10 -7.48 -17.71
CA PRO A 63 -3.48 -7.04 -16.48
C PRO A 63 -1.95 -7.17 -16.53
N ALA A 64 -1.24 -6.09 -16.19
CA ALA A 64 0.22 -6.12 -16.10
C ALA A 64 0.70 -6.73 -14.77
N ASN A 65 -0.16 -6.74 -13.76
CA ASN A 65 0.08 -7.43 -12.50
C ASN A 65 -1.23 -7.62 -11.73
N VAL A 66 -1.26 -8.60 -10.84
CA VAL A 66 -2.38 -8.86 -9.92
C VAL A 66 -1.94 -8.71 -8.47
N ILE A 67 -2.79 -8.07 -7.67
CA ILE A 67 -2.62 -7.89 -6.22
C ILE A 67 -3.83 -8.49 -5.52
N ALA A 68 -3.60 -9.54 -4.74
CA ALA A 68 -4.61 -10.20 -3.93
C ALA A 68 -3.97 -10.86 -2.70
N ASP A 69 -4.73 -11.61 -1.91
CA ASP A 69 -4.15 -12.59 -1.02
C ASP A 69 -3.39 -13.67 -1.83
N HIS A 70 -2.54 -14.44 -1.14
CA HIS A 70 -1.63 -15.36 -1.81
C HIS A 70 -2.35 -16.37 -2.70
N ASP A 71 -3.41 -16.97 -2.16
CA ASP A 71 -4.10 -18.08 -2.83
C ASP A 71 -4.87 -17.54 -4.05
N THR A 72 -5.62 -16.45 -3.88
CA THR A 72 -6.32 -15.77 -4.97
C THR A 72 -5.37 -15.32 -6.08
N ALA A 73 -4.23 -14.71 -5.73
CA ALA A 73 -3.27 -14.22 -6.74
C ALA A 73 -2.59 -15.36 -7.49
N SER A 74 -2.24 -16.45 -6.82
CA SER A 74 -1.60 -17.61 -7.44
C SER A 74 -2.57 -18.32 -8.37
N THR A 75 -3.80 -18.60 -7.90
CA THR A 75 -4.82 -19.25 -8.70
C THR A 75 -5.24 -18.39 -9.90
N PHE A 76 -5.33 -17.04 -9.72
CA PHE A 76 -5.60 -16.15 -10.84
C PHE A 76 -4.48 -16.20 -11.90
N ALA A 77 -3.24 -16.20 -11.47
CA ALA A 77 -2.09 -16.27 -12.37
C ALA A 77 -2.07 -17.58 -13.19
N GLU A 78 -2.42 -18.71 -12.56
CA GLU A 78 -2.56 -20.02 -13.22
C GLU A 78 -3.72 -20.01 -14.23
N SER A 79 -4.89 -19.54 -13.81
CA SER A 79 -6.07 -19.42 -14.69
C SER A 79 -5.82 -18.47 -15.85
N TRP A 80 -5.19 -17.33 -15.60
CA TRP A 80 -4.80 -16.36 -16.63
C TRP A 80 -3.86 -16.97 -17.67
N GLN A 81 -2.88 -17.75 -17.22
CA GLN A 81 -1.97 -18.48 -18.11
C GLN A 81 -2.72 -19.49 -19.00
N GLN A 82 -3.71 -20.20 -18.44
CA GLN A 82 -4.53 -21.14 -19.21
C GLN A 82 -5.33 -20.47 -20.32
N HIS A 83 -5.89 -19.28 -20.06
CA HIS A 83 -6.71 -18.55 -21.03
C HIS A 83 -5.88 -17.78 -22.07
N THR A 84 -4.70 -17.29 -21.71
CA THR A 84 -3.94 -16.35 -22.55
C THR A 84 -2.57 -16.84 -22.98
N GLY A 85 -2.06 -17.91 -22.37
CA GLY A 85 -0.68 -18.40 -22.57
C GLY A 85 0.38 -17.52 -21.88
N ALA A 86 0.01 -16.44 -21.19
CA ALA A 86 0.94 -15.53 -20.54
C ALA A 86 1.55 -16.16 -19.29
N ALA A 87 2.87 -16.28 -19.23
CA ALA A 87 3.58 -16.71 -18.02
C ALA A 87 3.56 -15.64 -16.94
N SER A 88 3.47 -16.05 -15.68
CA SER A 88 3.48 -15.16 -14.53
C SER A 88 4.68 -15.44 -13.61
N VAL A 89 5.15 -14.41 -12.92
CA VAL A 89 6.16 -14.54 -11.88
C VAL A 89 5.69 -13.87 -10.59
N LEU A 90 6.00 -14.48 -9.47
CA LEU A 90 5.85 -13.84 -8.18
C LEU A 90 6.88 -12.71 -8.07
N PHE A 91 6.39 -11.47 -8.15
CA PHE A 91 7.26 -10.29 -8.10
C PHE A 91 7.47 -9.79 -6.68
N TRP A 92 6.44 -9.86 -5.82
CA TRP A 92 6.48 -9.30 -4.48
C TRP A 92 5.57 -10.04 -3.52
N ARG A 93 6.05 -10.24 -2.27
CA ARG A 93 5.21 -10.64 -1.13
C ARG A 93 5.20 -9.54 -0.09
N THR A 94 4.01 -9.18 0.38
CA THR A 94 3.86 -8.22 1.49
C THR A 94 3.03 -8.82 2.59
N HIS A 95 3.28 -8.40 3.82
CA HIS A 95 2.38 -8.64 4.92
C HIS A 95 1.54 -7.38 5.14
N LEU A 96 0.23 -7.52 5.15
CA LEU A 96 -0.66 -6.47 5.57
C LEU A 96 -0.85 -6.59 7.09
N TYR A 97 -0.54 -5.52 7.80
CA TYR A 97 -0.75 -5.46 9.24
C TYR A 97 -1.93 -4.56 9.52
N ARG A 98 -2.76 -4.97 10.48
CA ARG A 98 -3.83 -4.15 11.03
C ARG A 98 -3.44 -3.76 12.45
N LEU A 99 -3.63 -2.48 12.79
CA LEU A 99 -3.46 -2.02 14.16
C LEU A 99 -4.57 -2.63 15.02
N GLY A 100 -4.16 -3.35 16.05
CA GLY A 100 -5.00 -3.77 17.16
C GLY A 100 -4.84 -2.76 18.31
N THR A 101 -4.45 -3.25 19.48
CA THR A 101 -4.04 -2.38 20.59
C THR A 101 -2.69 -1.75 20.25
N LEU A 102 -2.61 -0.42 20.35
CA LEU A 102 -1.38 0.30 20.13
C LEU A 102 -0.43 0.08 21.31
N THR A 103 0.66 -0.65 21.05
CA THR A 103 1.68 -0.94 22.06
C THR A 103 2.97 -0.20 21.70
N PRO A 104 3.33 0.88 22.43
CA PRO A 104 4.59 1.59 22.20
C PRO A 104 5.80 0.68 22.39
N PRO A 105 6.87 0.86 21.60
CA PRO A 105 8.12 0.13 21.80
C PRO A 105 8.77 0.46 23.14
N GLN A 106 9.41 -0.52 23.74
CA GLN A 106 10.19 -0.38 24.97
C GLN A 106 11.63 -0.86 24.70
N PRO A 107 12.66 -0.12 25.08
CA PRO A 107 12.59 1.24 25.61
C PRO A 107 12.11 2.24 24.55
N ARG A 108 11.42 3.31 24.98
CA ARG A 108 11.08 4.40 24.08
C ARG A 108 12.33 5.25 23.80
N PRO A 109 12.67 5.53 22.54
CA PRO A 109 13.80 6.43 22.26
C PRO A 109 13.49 7.85 22.74
N GLU A 110 14.53 8.58 23.12
CA GLU A 110 14.42 10.00 23.46
C GLU A 110 13.86 10.80 22.29
N GLY A 111 13.14 11.87 22.61
CA GLY A 111 12.52 12.75 21.63
C GLY A 111 11.00 12.70 21.64
N GLN A 112 10.40 13.26 20.59
CA GLN A 112 8.96 13.42 20.48
C GLN A 112 8.47 13.31 19.03
N GLY A 113 7.20 12.94 18.88
CA GLY A 113 6.50 13.00 17.59
C GLY A 113 5.98 14.40 17.31
N ARG A 114 6.12 14.87 16.07
CA ARG A 114 5.58 16.14 15.61
C ARG A 114 4.92 16.00 14.25
N LEU A 115 3.72 16.52 14.09
CA LEU A 115 3.11 16.70 12.78
C LEU A 115 3.93 17.71 11.97
N THR A 116 4.12 17.42 10.68
CA THR A 116 4.89 18.28 9.79
C THR A 116 4.05 19.43 9.25
N GLY A 117 4.73 20.47 8.78
CA GLY A 117 4.14 21.64 8.14
C GLY A 117 4.90 22.03 6.87
N GLY A 118 4.51 23.15 6.26
CA GLY A 118 5.10 23.59 4.99
C GLY A 118 6.63 23.74 5.00
N LYS A 119 7.22 24.14 6.15
CA LYS A 119 8.68 24.25 6.31
C LYS A 119 9.44 22.91 6.18
N ASP A 120 8.74 21.79 6.35
CA ASP A 120 9.32 20.45 6.36
C ASP A 120 9.33 19.82 4.97
N ARG A 121 8.72 20.46 3.96
CA ARG A 121 8.51 19.91 2.60
C ARG A 121 9.82 19.37 2.00
N ASN A 122 10.89 20.12 2.04
CA ASN A 122 12.17 19.68 1.46
C ASN A 122 12.71 18.42 2.12
N GLN A 123 12.56 18.32 3.44
CA GLN A 123 12.98 17.14 4.18
C GLN A 123 12.10 15.93 3.87
N ILE A 124 10.79 16.14 3.74
CA ILE A 124 9.82 15.08 3.38
C ILE A 124 10.14 14.54 1.98
N VAL A 125 10.28 15.43 0.98
CA VAL A 125 10.60 15.07 -0.40
C VAL A 125 11.89 14.26 -0.47
N ARG A 126 12.96 14.74 0.18
CA ARG A 126 14.24 14.03 0.24
C ARG A 126 14.08 12.62 0.82
N TRP A 127 13.41 12.49 1.96
CA TRP A 127 13.26 11.19 2.62
C TRP A 127 12.29 10.24 1.89
N CYS A 128 11.29 10.76 1.21
CA CYS A 128 10.46 9.94 0.32
C CYS A 128 11.27 9.41 -0.86
N ARG A 129 12.14 10.23 -1.44
CA ARG A 129 13.05 9.80 -2.50
C ARG A 129 14.03 8.73 -2.02
N GLU A 130 14.69 8.94 -0.87
CA GLU A 130 15.58 7.96 -0.25
C GLU A 130 14.84 6.65 0.08
N PHE A 131 13.62 6.75 0.59
CA PHE A 131 12.74 5.58 0.79
C PHE A 131 12.49 4.83 -0.52
N CYS A 132 12.16 5.52 -1.61
CA CYS A 132 11.91 4.91 -2.90
C CYS A 132 13.14 4.21 -3.46
N ILE A 133 14.34 4.78 -3.27
CA ILE A 133 15.62 4.14 -3.63
C ILE A 133 15.78 2.85 -2.83
N ASP A 134 15.61 2.88 -1.51
CA ASP A 134 15.74 1.72 -0.64
C ASP A 134 14.77 0.59 -1.00
N VAL A 135 13.58 0.95 -1.50
CA VAL A 135 12.54 -0.01 -1.85
C VAL A 135 12.50 -0.37 -3.35
N GLY A 136 13.31 0.28 -4.18
CA GLY A 136 13.35 0.05 -5.63
C GLY A 136 12.08 0.52 -6.34
N GLU A 137 11.49 1.63 -5.91
CA GLU A 137 10.25 2.19 -6.47
C GLU A 137 10.57 3.31 -7.48
N GLN A 138 11.08 2.93 -8.65
CA GLN A 138 11.60 3.87 -9.65
C GLN A 138 10.57 4.92 -10.08
N HIS A 139 9.32 4.52 -10.31
CA HIS A 139 8.30 5.45 -10.78
C HIS A 139 8.06 6.65 -9.84
N SER A 140 8.05 6.43 -8.52
CA SER A 140 7.92 7.55 -7.56
C SER A 140 9.18 8.42 -7.53
N ILE A 141 10.36 7.85 -7.80
CA ILE A 141 11.60 8.62 -7.95
C ILE A 141 11.48 9.54 -9.16
N ASP A 142 11.04 9.02 -10.31
CA ASP A 142 10.91 9.79 -11.55
C ASP A 142 9.95 10.98 -11.37
N LEU A 143 8.82 10.79 -10.69
CA LEU A 143 7.89 11.86 -10.39
C LEU A 143 8.49 12.93 -9.45
N ILE A 144 9.19 12.49 -8.41
CA ILE A 144 9.85 13.41 -7.46
C ILE A 144 10.94 14.22 -8.17
N ASP A 145 11.75 13.56 -9.00
CA ASP A 145 12.84 14.20 -9.75
C ASP A 145 12.33 15.15 -10.86
N ALA A 146 11.11 14.92 -11.37
CA ALA A 146 10.40 15.80 -12.29
C ALA A 146 9.62 16.94 -11.60
N ASP A 147 9.78 17.13 -10.29
CA ASP A 147 9.02 18.09 -9.46
C ASP A 147 7.49 17.90 -9.52
N SER A 148 7.04 16.70 -9.85
CA SER A 148 5.63 16.28 -9.89
C SER A 148 5.22 15.59 -8.58
N TRP A 149 5.51 16.23 -7.45
CA TRP A 149 5.25 15.69 -6.12
C TRP A 149 3.79 15.31 -5.90
N GLU A 150 2.87 16.15 -6.34
CA GLU A 150 1.42 15.99 -6.17
C GLU A 150 0.90 14.74 -6.92
N ASP A 151 1.52 14.37 -8.04
CA ASP A 151 1.20 13.16 -8.81
C ASP A 151 1.83 11.89 -8.21
N SER A 152 2.75 12.07 -7.28
CA SER A 152 3.35 10.96 -6.56
C SER A 152 2.36 10.38 -5.54
N ARG A 153 2.59 9.14 -5.13
CA ARG A 153 1.79 8.50 -4.08
C ARG A 153 1.92 9.14 -2.69
N PHE A 154 2.69 10.20 -2.57
CA PHE A 154 2.98 10.90 -1.33
C PHE A 154 2.30 12.27 -1.24
N GLY A 155 1.80 12.81 -2.36
CA GLY A 155 1.25 14.16 -2.45
C GLY A 155 0.09 14.43 -1.49
N ASP A 156 -0.74 13.40 -1.25
CA ASP A 156 -1.93 13.44 -0.41
C ASP A 156 -1.72 12.92 1.04
N ARG A 157 -0.47 12.80 1.49
CA ARG A 157 -0.13 12.21 2.79
C ARG A 157 0.04 13.23 3.90
N TYR A 158 -0.33 12.80 5.12
CA TYR A 158 -0.02 13.49 6.35
C TYR A 158 1.24 12.90 6.96
N PHE A 159 2.26 13.72 7.16
CA PHE A 159 3.54 13.28 7.68
C PHE A 159 3.70 13.59 9.15
N THR A 160 4.37 12.70 9.87
CA THR A 160 4.78 12.85 11.26
C THR A 160 6.28 12.60 11.33
N PHE A 161 7.02 13.49 11.96
CA PHE A 161 8.42 13.28 12.30
C PHE A 161 8.57 12.78 13.74
N TRP A 162 9.58 11.96 13.96
CA TRP A 162 10.20 11.81 15.27
C TRP A 162 11.42 12.71 15.32
N GLU A 163 11.48 13.57 16.33
CA GLU A 163 12.56 14.54 16.54
C GLU A 163 13.31 14.22 17.82
N THR A 164 14.62 14.47 17.81
CA THR A 164 15.44 14.44 19.04
C THR A 164 15.00 15.57 19.99
N PRO A 165 15.48 15.58 21.26
CA PRO A 165 15.20 16.69 22.19
C PRO A 165 15.62 18.04 21.62
N GLU A 166 16.64 18.10 20.76
CA GLU A 166 17.15 19.32 20.10
C GLU A 166 16.28 19.73 18.88
N GLY A 167 15.23 18.99 18.57
CA GLY A 167 14.33 19.28 17.44
C GLY A 167 14.83 18.81 16.08
N THR A 168 15.83 17.92 16.04
CA THR A 168 16.32 17.35 14.78
C THR A 168 15.46 16.16 14.35
N PRO A 169 14.85 16.17 13.15
CA PRO A 169 14.12 15.02 12.63
C PRO A 169 15.04 13.81 12.40
N VAL A 170 14.65 12.64 12.88
CA VAL A 170 15.42 11.38 12.79
C VAL A 170 14.64 10.23 12.15
N SER A 171 13.34 10.35 12.04
CA SER A 171 12.46 9.36 11.37
C SER A 171 11.17 10.01 10.94
N MET A 172 10.53 9.47 9.93
CA MET A 172 9.20 9.89 9.49
C MET A 172 8.24 8.70 9.32
N ALA A 173 6.97 8.99 9.50
CA ALA A 173 5.87 8.14 9.06
C ALA A 173 4.82 9.00 8.36
N ALA A 174 4.16 8.44 7.36
CA ALA A 174 3.05 9.10 6.71
C ALA A 174 1.77 8.27 6.80
N SER A 175 0.64 8.96 6.71
CA SER A 175 -0.69 8.34 6.70
C SER A 175 -1.55 8.92 5.59
N THR A 176 -2.46 8.10 5.06
CA THR A 176 -3.52 8.58 4.15
C THR A 176 -4.58 9.35 4.91
N SER A 177 -5.44 10.04 4.15
CA SER A 177 -6.75 10.46 4.65
C SER A 177 -7.58 9.25 5.11
N VAL A 178 -8.57 9.49 5.97
CA VAL A 178 -9.51 8.46 6.42
C VAL A 178 -10.48 8.15 5.29
N VAL A 179 -10.52 6.89 4.85
CA VAL A 179 -11.47 6.40 3.84
C VAL A 179 -12.18 5.17 4.39
N GLY A 180 -13.51 5.23 4.50
CA GLY A 180 -14.30 4.13 5.06
C GLY A 180 -13.89 3.76 6.49
N GLY A 181 -13.47 4.72 7.31
CA GLY A 181 -12.96 4.50 8.66
C GLY A 181 -11.56 3.88 8.70
N MET A 182 -10.88 3.76 7.57
CA MET A 182 -9.55 3.18 7.47
C MET A 182 -8.50 4.21 7.09
N VAL A 183 -7.30 4.04 7.65
CA VAL A 183 -6.10 4.79 7.32
C VAL A 183 -4.97 3.82 7.01
N ARG A 184 -4.15 4.15 6.04
CA ARG A 184 -2.93 3.44 5.76
C ARG A 184 -1.72 4.24 6.25
N VAL A 185 -0.87 3.62 7.06
CA VAL A 185 0.42 4.18 7.48
C VAL A 185 1.50 3.66 6.54
N ASP A 186 2.01 4.54 5.67
CA ASP A 186 3.01 4.25 4.64
C ASP A 186 3.39 5.55 3.91
N PRO A 187 4.69 5.90 3.75
CA PRO A 187 5.86 5.18 4.20
C PRO A 187 6.18 5.36 5.70
N VAL A 188 7.07 4.50 6.20
CA VAL A 188 7.84 4.73 7.43
C VAL A 188 9.31 4.68 7.06
N TYR A 189 10.03 5.75 7.30
CA TYR A 189 11.43 5.86 6.90
C TYR A 189 12.32 6.37 8.03
N THR A 190 13.47 5.73 8.17
CA THR A 190 14.57 6.16 9.03
C THR A 190 15.85 6.09 8.22
N PRO A 191 16.63 7.16 8.09
CA PRO A 191 17.93 7.16 7.42
C PRO A 191 18.83 6.03 7.90
N ALA A 192 19.62 5.45 7.01
CA ALA A 192 20.40 4.24 7.29
C ALA A 192 21.28 4.35 8.55
N HIS A 193 21.96 5.49 8.74
CA HIS A 193 22.84 5.75 9.87
C HIS A 193 22.12 5.96 11.22
N LEU A 194 20.79 6.10 11.20
CA LEU A 194 19.95 6.29 12.39
C LEU A 194 19.12 5.04 12.73
N ARG A 195 19.23 3.98 11.95
CA ARG A 195 18.47 2.72 12.17
C ARG A 195 18.94 1.97 13.41
N GLY A 196 18.10 1.08 13.89
CA GLY A 196 18.40 0.28 15.09
C GLY A 196 18.18 0.97 16.42
N ARG A 197 17.75 2.25 16.42
CA ARG A 197 17.56 3.07 17.62
C ARG A 197 16.10 3.20 18.09
N GLY A 198 15.18 2.45 17.49
CA GLY A 198 13.75 2.46 17.85
C GLY A 198 12.90 3.57 17.23
N TYR A 199 13.51 4.51 16.49
CA TYR A 199 12.82 5.70 15.94
C TYR A 199 11.65 5.36 15.02
N ALA A 200 11.79 4.36 14.16
CA ALA A 200 10.70 3.92 13.27
C ALA A 200 9.47 3.43 14.07
N GLY A 201 9.69 2.69 15.15
CA GLY A 201 8.62 2.24 16.04
C GLY A 201 7.95 3.42 16.75
N ALA A 202 8.75 4.37 17.24
CA ALA A 202 8.24 5.55 17.93
C ALA A 202 7.40 6.45 17.01
N VAL A 203 7.89 6.77 15.80
CA VAL A 203 7.15 7.61 14.85
C VAL A 203 5.88 6.90 14.34
N SER A 204 5.91 5.56 14.19
CA SER A 204 4.71 4.80 13.81
C SER A 204 3.62 4.86 14.88
N VAL A 205 3.99 4.87 16.16
CA VAL A 205 3.06 5.06 17.28
C VAL A 205 2.42 6.43 17.22
N GLU A 206 3.20 7.49 17.02
CA GLU A 206 2.67 8.86 16.96
C GLU A 206 1.75 9.07 15.74
N ALA A 207 2.15 8.60 14.56
CA ALA A 207 1.30 8.62 13.38
C ALA A 207 -0.01 7.84 13.60
N SER A 208 0.06 6.69 14.30
CA SER A 208 -1.14 5.90 14.64
C SER A 208 -2.05 6.61 15.62
N ARG A 209 -1.50 7.30 16.62
CA ARG A 209 -2.27 8.12 17.56
C ARG A 209 -2.97 9.28 16.85
N ALA A 210 -2.25 9.97 15.97
CA ALA A 210 -2.81 11.07 15.19
C ALA A 210 -3.98 10.60 14.31
N THR A 211 -3.86 9.43 13.67
CA THR A 211 -4.95 8.87 12.84
C THR A 211 -6.14 8.41 13.67
N GLN A 212 -5.93 7.85 14.87
CA GLN A 212 -7.03 7.51 15.79
C GLN A 212 -7.76 8.75 16.28
N ALA A 213 -7.02 9.81 16.62
CA ALA A 213 -7.61 11.10 17.02
C ALA A 213 -8.42 11.74 15.89
N ALA A 214 -8.05 11.50 14.61
CA ALA A 214 -8.80 11.93 13.43
C ALA A 214 -9.99 11.02 13.09
N GLY A 215 -10.36 10.07 13.96
CA GLY A 215 -11.54 9.23 13.80
C GLY A 215 -11.31 7.94 12.98
N ALA A 216 -10.07 7.54 12.73
CA ALA A 216 -9.80 6.26 12.10
C ALA A 216 -10.15 5.09 13.03
N ILE A 217 -11.05 4.22 12.58
CA ILE A 217 -11.43 3.00 13.29
C ILE A 217 -10.39 1.89 13.09
N ARG A 218 -9.69 1.92 11.94
CA ARG A 218 -8.67 0.94 11.56
C ARG A 218 -7.48 1.61 10.90
N ALA A 219 -6.29 1.24 11.31
CA ALA A 219 -5.06 1.63 10.62
C ALA A 219 -4.37 0.38 10.06
N THR A 220 -3.85 0.49 8.84
CA THR A 220 -3.10 -0.58 8.17
C THR A 220 -1.70 -0.08 7.81
N GLY A 221 -0.72 -0.95 7.85
CA GLY A 221 0.66 -0.62 7.49
C GLY A 221 1.31 -1.76 6.72
N ARG A 222 2.31 -1.43 5.89
CA ARG A 222 3.13 -2.40 5.18
C ARG A 222 4.58 -2.27 5.65
N PRO A 223 5.09 -3.11 6.55
CA PRO A 223 6.52 -3.21 6.71
C PRO A 223 7.11 -3.98 5.51
N ARG A 224 8.22 -3.50 5.02
CA ARG A 224 9.02 -4.23 4.05
C ARG A 224 9.81 -5.30 4.78
N THR A 225 9.65 -6.56 4.41
CA THR A 225 10.41 -7.66 4.98
C THR A 225 11.68 -7.92 4.20
N SER A 226 12.77 -7.33 4.66
CA SER A 226 14.07 -7.99 4.59
C SER A 226 14.62 -8.04 6.02
N ARG A 227 14.39 -9.17 6.71
CA ARG A 227 14.75 -9.50 8.09
C ARG A 227 13.66 -9.13 9.13
N ARG A 228 13.40 -10.04 10.03
CA ARG A 228 12.44 -9.92 11.14
C ARG A 228 12.70 -8.65 11.93
N CYS A 229 11.81 -7.67 11.83
CA CYS A 229 11.80 -6.55 12.75
C CYS A 229 10.99 -6.97 13.99
N SER A 230 11.67 -7.28 15.08
CA SER A 230 11.08 -7.70 16.35
C SER A 230 10.36 -6.57 17.11
N CYS A 231 10.33 -5.36 16.55
CA CYS A 231 9.87 -4.14 17.21
C CYS A 231 8.67 -3.47 16.52
N SER A 232 7.88 -4.19 15.72
CA SER A 232 6.69 -3.60 15.09
C SER A 232 5.54 -3.52 16.10
N PRO A 233 4.92 -2.33 16.32
CA PRO A 233 3.70 -2.20 17.12
C PRO A 233 2.48 -2.85 16.45
N TRP A 234 2.67 -3.43 15.25
CA TRP A 234 1.62 -3.98 14.42
C TRP A 234 1.57 -5.50 14.53
N ARG A 235 0.39 -6.04 14.79
CA ARG A 235 0.15 -7.49 14.70
C ARG A 235 -0.12 -7.87 13.25
N ALA A 236 0.43 -8.99 12.79
CA ALA A 236 0.08 -9.58 11.51
C ALA A 236 -1.39 -10.00 11.50
N SER A 237 -2.17 -9.51 10.54
CA SER A 237 -3.43 -10.14 10.17
C SER A 237 -3.13 -11.40 9.35
N PRO A 238 -3.94 -12.47 9.43
CA PRO A 238 -3.77 -13.64 8.58
C PRO A 238 -4.16 -13.29 7.13
N GLY A 239 -3.23 -12.69 6.39
CA GLY A 239 -3.39 -12.33 4.99
C GLY A 239 -2.04 -11.96 4.41
N ARG A 240 -1.55 -12.77 3.47
CA ARG A 240 -0.36 -12.44 2.67
C ARG A 240 -0.86 -11.92 1.34
N SER A 241 -0.60 -10.67 1.02
CA SER A 241 -0.85 -10.15 -0.32
C SER A 241 0.32 -10.48 -1.24
N VAL A 242 0.01 -10.90 -2.44
CA VAL A 242 0.97 -11.31 -3.47
C VAL A 242 0.79 -10.41 -4.67
N LEU A 243 1.88 -10.00 -5.28
CA LEU A 243 1.91 -9.33 -6.56
C LEU A 243 2.55 -10.26 -7.58
N CYS A 244 1.79 -10.67 -8.59
CA CYS A 244 2.32 -11.40 -9.74
C CYS A 244 2.45 -10.45 -10.94
N ARG A 245 3.52 -10.59 -11.73
CA ARG A 245 3.68 -9.91 -13.02
C ARG A 245 3.74 -10.96 -14.13
N PRO A 246 3.14 -10.71 -15.32
CA PRO A 246 3.44 -11.49 -16.50
C PRO A 246 4.90 -11.28 -16.91
N ARG A 247 5.49 -12.32 -17.45
CA ARG A 247 6.81 -12.26 -18.11
C ARG A 247 6.68 -11.75 -19.54
#